data_d0dfa68762f92872a8aa8b955deb102b
#
_entry.id   d0dfa68762f92872a8aa8b955deb102b
#
_cell.length_a   1.000
_cell.length_b   1.000
_cell.length_c   1.000
_cell.angle_alpha   90.00
_cell.angle_beta   90.00
_cell.angle_gamma   90.00
#
_symmetry.space_group_name_H-M   'P 1'
#
loop_
_entity.id
_entity.type
_entity.pdbx_description
1 polymer ?
#
loop_
_entity_poly.entity_id
_entity_poly.type
_entity_poly.pdbx_seq_one_letter_code
_entity_poly.pdbx_strand_id
1 'polypeptide(L)'
;MTIASLVTGLLAGCVAAPQIGGDLQTAREACNRQYPMRVGSYLPHANCVNAVIESYALPGARYPDLIRLQAQVRAALSAKIDSHRITVAVGERRMAEADRLVAAAERDRDAGNQRAADRRIAAIEQMLK
;
A
#
# COMPACT_ATOMS: atom_id res chain seq x y z
N MET A 1 39.71 16.58 58.44
CA MET A 1 39.91 16.55 57.00
C MET A 1 38.87 15.58 56.42
N THR A 2 37.75 16.09 55.93
CA THR A 2 36.66 15.34 55.41
C THR A 2 36.62 15.55 53.91
N ILE A 3 36.86 14.48 53.12
CA ILE A 3 36.83 14.49 51.68
C ILE A 3 35.41 14.13 51.24
N ALA A 4 34.69 15.11 50.67
CA ALA A 4 33.39 14.89 50.08
C ALA A 4 33.54 14.39 48.65
N SER A 5 33.13 13.14 48.39
CA SER A 5 33.09 12.56 47.04
C SER A 5 31.80 13.01 46.37
N LEU A 6 31.94 13.81 45.34
CA LEU A 6 30.84 14.14 44.39
C LEU A 6 30.68 12.98 43.42
N VAL A 7 29.55 12.27 43.51
CA VAL A 7 29.11 11.28 42.53
C VAL A 7 28.31 12.02 41.46
N THR A 8 28.92 12.21 40.32
CA THR A 8 28.26 12.79 39.13
C THR A 8 27.51 11.67 38.43
N GLY A 9 26.18 11.63 38.61
CA GLY A 9 25.29 10.71 37.91
C GLY A 9 25.19 11.11 36.43
N LEU A 10 25.75 10.29 35.53
CA LEU A 10 25.45 10.36 34.11
C LEU A 10 24.03 9.83 33.88
N LEU A 11 23.09 10.72 33.65
CA LEU A 11 21.80 10.39 33.08
C LEU A 11 22.04 10.09 31.58
N ALA A 12 22.20 8.80 31.26
CA ALA A 12 22.10 8.31 29.88
C ALA A 12 20.65 8.47 29.42
N GLY A 13 20.36 9.64 28.83
CA GLY A 13 19.12 9.83 28.11
C GLY A 13 19.07 8.85 26.92
N CYS A 14 18.26 7.83 27.03
CA CYS A 14 17.84 7.04 25.87
C CYS A 14 17.08 7.99 24.93
N VAL A 15 17.79 8.57 23.98
CA VAL A 15 17.17 9.16 22.81
C VAL A 15 16.58 7.98 22.05
N ALA A 16 15.28 7.75 22.22
CA ALA A 16 14.54 6.85 21.36
C ALA A 16 14.72 7.38 19.93
N ALA A 17 15.45 6.61 19.10
CA ALA A 17 15.53 6.90 17.68
C ALA A 17 14.08 7.06 17.18
N PRO A 18 13.80 8.08 16.36
CA PRO A 18 12.47 8.20 15.78
C PRO A 18 12.20 6.87 15.10
N GLN A 19 11.17 6.19 15.55
CA GLN A 19 10.65 5.00 14.88
C GLN A 19 10.18 5.48 13.51
N ILE A 20 11.07 5.43 12.51
CA ILE A 20 10.72 5.52 11.09
C ILE A 20 10.11 4.17 10.73
N GLY A 21 9.04 3.87 11.37
CA GLY A 21 8.18 2.73 11.25
C GLY A 21 6.80 3.20 11.59
N GLY A 22 6.38 4.28 10.93
CA GLY A 22 4.96 4.50 10.75
C GLY A 22 4.46 3.22 10.11
N ASP A 23 3.45 2.59 10.72
CA ASP A 23 2.84 1.43 10.11
C ASP A 23 2.29 1.79 8.71
N LEU A 24 1.98 0.80 7.92
CA LEU A 24 1.39 0.95 6.59
C LEU A 24 0.19 1.93 6.61
N GLN A 25 -0.61 1.90 7.67
CA GLN A 25 -1.78 2.75 7.81
C GLN A 25 -1.39 4.23 7.95
N THR A 26 -0.46 4.57 8.82
CA THR A 26 0.05 5.93 9.00
C THR A 26 0.64 6.50 7.70
N ALA A 27 1.39 5.69 6.95
CA ALA A 27 1.96 6.09 5.67
C ALA A 27 0.86 6.32 4.61
N ARG A 28 -0.19 5.49 4.57
CA ARG A 28 -1.37 5.71 3.70
C ARG A 28 -2.12 6.98 4.04
N GLU A 29 -2.30 7.29 5.33
CA GLU A 29 -2.93 8.53 5.77
C GLU A 29 -2.13 9.76 5.35
N ALA A 30 -0.80 9.68 5.32
CA ALA A 30 0.04 10.74 4.78
C ALA A 30 -0.23 10.96 3.28
N CYS A 31 -0.41 9.89 2.48
CA CYS A 31 -0.83 10.00 1.08
C CYS A 31 -2.19 10.68 0.94
N ASN A 32 -3.16 10.35 1.79
CA ASN A 32 -4.49 10.96 1.77
C ASN A 32 -4.43 12.47 2.05
N ARG A 33 -3.55 12.90 2.97
CA ARG A 33 -3.36 14.32 3.26
C ARG A 33 -2.64 15.06 2.14
N GLN A 34 -1.63 14.43 1.53
CA GLN A 34 -0.81 15.04 0.48
C GLN A 34 -1.55 15.12 -0.85
N TYR A 35 -2.32 14.09 -1.17
CA TYR A 35 -3.07 13.95 -2.42
C TYR A 35 -4.53 13.61 -2.12
N PRO A 36 -5.37 14.59 -1.76
CA PRO A 36 -6.79 14.34 -1.52
C PRO A 36 -7.46 13.72 -2.75
N MET A 37 -8.33 12.74 -2.54
CA MET A 37 -9.01 11.99 -3.61
C MET A 37 -10.04 12.87 -4.32
N ARG A 38 -9.59 13.54 -5.36
CA ARG A 38 -10.40 14.37 -6.28
C ARG A 38 -9.87 14.21 -7.69
N VAL A 39 -10.71 14.40 -8.69
CA VAL A 39 -10.31 14.33 -10.11
C VAL A 39 -9.13 15.28 -10.36
N GLY A 40 -8.08 14.75 -10.99
CA GLY A 40 -6.78 15.42 -11.17
C GLY A 40 -5.74 15.05 -10.11
N SER A 41 -6.13 14.35 -9.03
CA SER A 41 -5.23 13.90 -7.96
C SER A 41 -5.28 12.39 -7.69
N TYR A 42 -6.12 11.64 -8.41
CA TYR A 42 -6.23 10.18 -8.21
C TYR A 42 -4.93 9.45 -8.55
N LEU A 43 -4.29 9.77 -9.67
CA LEU A 43 -3.03 9.12 -10.06
C LEU A 43 -1.87 9.45 -9.11
N PRO A 44 -1.60 10.72 -8.73
CA PRO A 44 -0.62 11.04 -7.71
C PRO A 44 -0.89 10.34 -6.38
N HIS A 45 -2.16 10.28 -5.94
CA HIS A 45 -2.56 9.53 -4.74
C HIS A 45 -2.23 8.03 -4.88
N ALA A 46 -2.63 7.41 -6.01
CA ALA A 46 -2.37 6.00 -6.27
C ALA A 46 -0.87 5.68 -6.28
N ASN A 47 -0.05 6.52 -6.88
CA ASN A 47 1.40 6.35 -6.92
C ASN A 47 2.01 6.45 -5.50
N CYS A 48 1.55 7.39 -4.68
CA CYS A 48 1.96 7.50 -3.28
C CYS A 48 1.60 6.22 -2.50
N VAL A 49 0.36 5.75 -2.60
CA VAL A 49 -0.09 4.52 -1.93
C VAL A 49 0.68 3.29 -2.43
N ASN A 50 0.96 3.20 -3.73
CA ASN A 50 1.74 2.11 -4.30
C ASN A 50 3.18 2.09 -3.75
N ALA A 51 3.84 3.24 -3.63
CA ALA A 51 5.17 3.35 -3.04
C ALA A 51 5.17 2.93 -1.56
N VAL A 52 4.15 3.30 -0.81
CA VAL A 52 3.96 2.87 0.58
C VAL A 52 3.78 1.34 0.67
N ILE A 53 2.94 0.75 -0.17
CA ILE A 53 2.72 -0.70 -0.21
C ILE A 53 4.00 -1.44 -0.59
N GLU A 54 4.75 -0.92 -1.56
CA GLU A 54 6.04 -1.49 -1.96
C GLU A 54 7.04 -1.50 -0.79
N SER A 55 7.10 -0.43 -0.01
CA SER A 55 8.03 -0.31 1.10
C SER A 55 7.63 -1.16 2.32
N TYR A 56 6.35 -1.24 2.64
CA TYR A 56 5.88 -1.82 3.91
C TYR A 56 5.23 -3.20 3.78
N ALA A 57 4.56 -3.49 2.67
CA ALA A 57 3.80 -4.73 2.51
C ALA A 57 4.52 -5.73 1.61
N LEU A 58 5.17 -5.28 0.55
CA LEU A 58 5.78 -6.17 -0.44
C LEU A 58 6.89 -7.07 0.13
N PRO A 59 7.80 -6.59 1.02
CA PRO A 59 8.90 -7.42 1.53
C PRO A 59 8.44 -8.66 2.30
N GLY A 60 7.27 -8.60 2.96
CA GLY A 60 6.69 -9.72 3.71
C GLY A 60 5.58 -10.47 2.96
N ALA A 61 5.34 -10.14 1.71
CA ALA A 61 4.22 -10.69 0.97
C ALA A 61 4.46 -12.14 0.52
N ARG A 62 3.45 -12.99 0.74
CA ARG A 62 3.46 -14.38 0.25
C ARG A 62 3.34 -14.45 -1.28
N TYR A 63 2.58 -13.53 -1.87
CA TYR A 63 2.33 -13.43 -3.31
C TYR A 63 2.62 -12.00 -3.81
N PRO A 64 3.90 -11.61 -3.93
CA PRO A 64 4.28 -10.25 -4.30
C PRO A 64 3.82 -9.85 -5.72
N ASP A 65 3.66 -10.81 -6.61
CA ASP A 65 3.12 -10.59 -7.97
C ASP A 65 1.68 -10.09 -7.94
N LEU A 66 0.83 -10.60 -7.05
CA LEU A 66 -0.55 -10.15 -6.90
C LEU A 66 -0.64 -8.73 -6.35
N ILE A 67 0.24 -8.36 -5.40
CA ILE A 67 0.33 -7.00 -4.88
C ILE A 67 0.77 -6.03 -5.98
N ARG A 68 1.75 -6.40 -6.80
CA ARG A 68 2.18 -5.57 -7.94
C ARG A 68 1.08 -5.40 -8.98
N LEU A 69 0.36 -6.47 -9.30
CA LEU A 69 -0.78 -6.41 -10.21
C LEU A 69 -1.87 -5.47 -9.68
N GLN A 70 -2.22 -5.57 -8.39
CA GLN A 70 -3.17 -4.67 -7.74
C GLN A 70 -2.69 -3.20 -7.80
N ALA A 71 -1.40 -2.94 -7.60
CA ALA A 71 -0.82 -1.61 -7.72
C ALA A 71 -0.93 -1.05 -9.15
N GLN A 72 -0.71 -1.88 -10.17
CA GLN A 72 -0.87 -1.50 -11.58
C GLN A 72 -2.32 -1.14 -11.89
N VAL A 73 -3.29 -1.94 -11.43
CA VAL A 73 -4.72 -1.64 -11.62
C VAL A 73 -5.10 -0.33 -10.93
N ARG A 74 -4.62 -0.10 -9.71
CA ARG A 74 -4.87 1.16 -8.98
C ARG A 74 -4.38 2.36 -9.78
N ALA A 75 -3.16 2.33 -10.29
CA ALA A 75 -2.61 3.41 -11.10
C ALA A 75 -3.37 3.59 -12.43
N ALA A 76 -3.70 2.50 -13.13
CA ALA A 76 -4.42 2.55 -14.40
C ALA A 76 -5.83 3.13 -14.26
N LEU A 77 -6.59 2.69 -13.24
CA LEU A 77 -7.93 3.21 -12.98
C LEU A 77 -7.88 4.69 -12.55
N SER A 78 -6.92 5.07 -11.72
CA SER A 78 -6.71 6.44 -11.29
C SER A 78 -6.40 7.37 -12.47
N ALA A 79 -5.54 6.94 -13.39
CA ALA A 79 -5.26 7.69 -14.62
C ALA A 79 -6.51 7.83 -15.51
N LYS A 80 -7.35 6.80 -15.59
CA LYS A 80 -8.62 6.85 -16.34
C LYS A 80 -9.64 7.80 -15.70
N ILE A 81 -9.66 7.91 -14.35
CA ILE A 81 -10.49 8.89 -13.64
C ILE A 81 -9.99 10.30 -13.92
N ASP A 82 -8.70 10.56 -13.73
CA ASP A 82 -8.12 11.90 -13.91
C ASP A 82 -8.22 12.41 -15.35
N SER A 83 -8.22 11.50 -16.32
CA SER A 83 -8.44 11.83 -17.74
C SER A 83 -9.92 11.84 -18.17
N HIS A 84 -10.86 11.72 -17.23
CA HIS A 84 -12.31 11.66 -17.49
C HIS A 84 -12.77 10.53 -18.41
N ARG A 85 -11.97 9.46 -18.57
CA ARG A 85 -12.37 8.28 -19.36
C ARG A 85 -13.34 7.38 -18.62
N ILE A 86 -13.32 7.40 -17.30
CA ILE A 86 -14.30 6.75 -16.44
C ILE A 86 -14.68 7.72 -15.30
N THR A 87 -15.86 7.51 -14.73
CA THR A 87 -16.28 8.26 -13.55
C THR A 87 -15.59 7.73 -12.29
N VAL A 88 -15.55 8.52 -11.23
CA VAL A 88 -15.06 8.10 -9.91
C VAL A 88 -15.77 6.82 -9.45
N ALA A 89 -17.11 6.81 -9.53
CA ALA A 89 -17.90 5.66 -9.10
C ALA A 89 -17.58 4.37 -9.89
N VAL A 90 -17.29 4.48 -11.19
CA VAL A 90 -16.85 3.34 -12.01
C VAL A 90 -15.47 2.87 -11.58
N GLY A 91 -14.54 3.80 -11.35
CA GLY A 91 -13.19 3.48 -10.91
C GLY A 91 -13.17 2.77 -9.55
N GLU A 92 -13.93 3.29 -8.58
CA GLU A 92 -14.06 2.69 -7.24
C GLU A 92 -14.65 1.27 -7.28
N ARG A 93 -15.71 1.04 -8.07
CA ARG A 93 -16.26 -0.32 -8.24
C ARG A 93 -15.26 -1.28 -8.86
N ARG A 94 -14.53 -0.86 -9.89
CA ARG A 94 -13.51 -1.70 -10.53
C ARG A 94 -12.35 -1.99 -9.58
N MET A 95 -11.94 -1.03 -8.78
CA MET A 95 -10.89 -1.26 -7.77
C MET A 95 -11.34 -2.25 -6.71
N ALA A 96 -12.57 -2.12 -6.20
CA ALA A 96 -13.14 -3.06 -5.25
C ALA A 96 -13.27 -4.48 -5.85
N GLU A 97 -13.58 -4.60 -7.13
CA GLU A 97 -13.59 -5.89 -7.84
C GLU A 97 -12.18 -6.47 -7.97
N ALA A 98 -11.18 -5.67 -8.33
CA ALA A 98 -9.79 -6.10 -8.37
C ALA A 98 -9.32 -6.62 -7.00
N ASP A 99 -9.64 -5.93 -5.92
CA ASP A 99 -9.31 -6.34 -4.56
C ASP A 99 -9.94 -7.70 -4.21
N ARG A 100 -11.20 -7.92 -4.57
CA ARG A 100 -11.87 -9.22 -4.37
C ARG A 100 -11.22 -10.34 -5.19
N LEU A 101 -10.84 -10.06 -6.44
CA LEU A 101 -10.19 -11.04 -7.32
C LEU A 101 -8.78 -11.38 -6.83
N VAL A 102 -8.01 -10.41 -6.34
CA VAL A 102 -6.70 -10.64 -5.72
C VAL A 102 -6.85 -11.56 -4.51
N ALA A 103 -7.75 -11.23 -3.59
CA ALA A 103 -7.99 -12.06 -2.41
C ALA A 103 -8.48 -13.48 -2.78
N ALA A 104 -9.26 -13.62 -3.85
CA ALA A 104 -9.68 -14.93 -4.35
C ALA A 104 -8.51 -15.71 -4.98
N ALA A 105 -7.63 -15.05 -5.74
CA ALA A 105 -6.44 -15.67 -6.30
C ALA A 105 -5.46 -16.16 -5.22
N GLU A 106 -5.29 -15.40 -4.14
CA GLU A 106 -4.49 -15.82 -2.98
C GLU A 106 -5.06 -17.10 -2.35
N ARG A 107 -6.37 -17.12 -2.07
CA ARG A 107 -7.04 -18.33 -1.54
C ARG A 107 -6.94 -19.52 -2.46
N ASP A 108 -7.10 -19.32 -3.77
CA ASP A 108 -6.98 -20.38 -4.76
C ASP A 108 -5.56 -20.98 -4.78
N ARG A 109 -4.53 -20.13 -4.70
CA ARG A 109 -3.12 -20.58 -4.59
C ARG A 109 -2.87 -21.33 -3.30
N ASP A 110 -3.38 -20.85 -2.17
CA ASP A 110 -3.27 -21.50 -0.87
C ASP A 110 -3.91 -22.89 -0.87
N ALA A 111 -5.01 -23.07 -1.61
CA ALA A 111 -5.68 -24.32 -1.81
C ALA A 111 -5.05 -25.24 -2.90
N GLY A 112 -3.95 -24.79 -3.54
CA GLY A 112 -3.30 -25.52 -4.64
C GLY A 112 -4.08 -25.49 -5.96
N ASN A 113 -5.07 -24.61 -6.09
CA ASN A 113 -5.91 -24.49 -7.30
C ASN A 113 -5.35 -23.42 -8.26
N GLN A 114 -4.21 -23.72 -8.87
CA GLN A 114 -3.52 -22.77 -9.75
C GLN A 114 -4.38 -22.32 -10.93
N ARG A 115 -5.18 -23.21 -11.54
CA ARG A 115 -6.08 -22.83 -12.66
C ARG A 115 -7.13 -21.80 -12.27
N ALA A 116 -7.65 -21.87 -11.04
CA ALA A 116 -8.60 -20.89 -10.56
C ALA A 116 -7.89 -19.55 -10.31
N ALA A 117 -6.72 -19.56 -9.70
CA ALA A 117 -5.90 -18.36 -9.52
C ALA A 117 -5.59 -17.68 -10.85
N ASP A 118 -5.17 -18.43 -11.88
CA ASP A 118 -4.85 -17.89 -13.20
C ASP A 118 -6.06 -17.21 -13.87
N ARG A 119 -7.26 -17.78 -13.72
CA ARG A 119 -8.48 -17.12 -14.21
C ARG A 119 -8.76 -15.80 -13.51
N ARG A 120 -8.53 -15.72 -12.19
CA ARG A 120 -8.67 -14.46 -11.44
C ARG A 120 -7.67 -13.42 -11.92
N ILE A 121 -6.43 -13.82 -12.08
CA ILE A 121 -5.35 -12.96 -12.57
C ILE A 121 -5.69 -12.42 -13.96
N ALA A 122 -6.11 -13.28 -14.89
CA ALA A 122 -6.51 -12.86 -16.23
C ALA A 122 -7.67 -11.84 -16.20
N ALA A 123 -8.64 -12.02 -15.30
CA ALA A 123 -9.73 -11.06 -15.13
C ALA A 123 -9.24 -9.70 -14.63
N ILE A 124 -8.27 -9.68 -13.71
CA ILE A 124 -7.64 -8.44 -13.21
C ILE A 124 -6.86 -7.75 -14.34
N GLU A 125 -6.10 -8.49 -15.12
CA GLU A 125 -5.32 -7.96 -16.25
C GLU A 125 -6.20 -7.28 -17.31
N GLN A 126 -7.45 -7.73 -17.50
CA GLN A 126 -8.38 -7.06 -18.40
C GLN A 126 -8.74 -5.64 -17.94
N MET A 127 -8.63 -5.33 -16.65
CA MET A 127 -8.89 -3.98 -16.13
C MET A 127 -7.79 -2.98 -16.50
N LEU A 128 -6.60 -3.46 -16.89
CA LEU A 128 -5.49 -2.63 -17.34
C LEU A 128 -5.71 -2.07 -18.77
N LYS A 129 -6.53 -2.72 -19.58
CA LYS A 129 -6.85 -2.33 -20.96
C LYS A 129 -7.93 -1.25 -20.98
#